data_b48954267613aa7693b6b24f4e0eb1ad
#
_entry.id   b48954267613aa7693b6b24f4e0eb1ad
#
_cell.length_a   1.000
_cell.length_b   1.000
_cell.length_c   1.000
_cell.angle_alpha   90.00
_cell.angle_beta   90.00
_cell.angle_gamma   90.00
#
_symmetry.space_group_name_H-M   'P 1'
#
loop_
_entity.id
_entity.type
_entity.pdbx_description
1 polymer ?
#
loop_
_entity_poly.entity_id
_entity_poly.type
_entity_poly.pdbx_seq_one_letter_code
_entity_poly.pdbx_strand_id
1 'polypeptide(L)'
;MQPRLTQTAPSRPAIRAIHGRLARVRPRALGAALLVGVLAACNAAAPAATPPITAGTAANPREVNIIARDYTFAPPTVDLVPGETVLLHVINGGVEIHEVVIGDGAVQDAWEAAEAATLGAPPGPTPIVAVAPELAGLRVVVRSGERRDMRWTVPQAPTPGGTLPTIVVGCHIPGHWARGMVVPIRFVLPGG
;
A
#
# COMPACT_ATOMS: atom_id res chain seq x y z
N MET A 1 -14.48 -25.80 48.24
CA MET A 1 -14.00 -24.83 49.24
C MET A 1 -13.08 -23.86 48.52
N GLN A 2 -13.62 -22.72 48.01
CA GLN A 2 -12.87 -21.71 47.28
C GLN A 2 -12.72 -20.46 48.12
N PRO A 3 -11.55 -19.82 48.21
CA PRO A 3 -11.40 -18.58 49.00
C PRO A 3 -11.93 -17.37 48.20
N ARG A 4 -12.73 -16.56 48.85
CA ARG A 4 -13.22 -15.26 48.39
C ARG A 4 -12.07 -14.26 48.43
N LEU A 5 -11.77 -13.64 47.30
CA LEU A 5 -10.91 -12.46 47.23
C LEU A 5 -11.75 -11.21 47.47
N THR A 6 -11.46 -10.53 48.57
CA THR A 6 -12.00 -9.21 48.97
C THR A 6 -11.28 -8.13 48.13
N GLN A 7 -12.03 -7.41 47.30
CA GLN A 7 -11.55 -6.22 46.61
C GLN A 7 -11.67 -5.01 47.54
N THR A 8 -10.54 -4.40 47.85
CA THR A 8 -10.44 -3.09 48.51
C THR A 8 -10.47 -1.98 47.47
N ALA A 9 -11.44 -1.06 47.59
CA ALA A 9 -11.58 0.09 46.71
C ALA A 9 -10.55 1.19 47.07
N PRO A 10 -9.98 1.90 46.09
CA PRO A 10 -9.07 3.02 46.35
C PRO A 10 -9.86 4.30 46.72
N SER A 11 -9.42 4.97 47.79
CA SER A 11 -9.91 6.25 48.31
C SER A 11 -9.57 7.41 47.35
N ARG A 12 -10.57 8.27 47.09
CA ARG A 12 -10.46 9.50 46.32
C ARG A 12 -9.77 10.60 47.15
N PRO A 13 -8.83 11.38 46.61
CA PRO A 13 -8.31 12.59 47.24
C PRO A 13 -9.30 13.76 47.11
N ALA A 14 -9.48 14.51 48.19
CA ALA A 14 -10.31 15.69 48.28
C ALA A 14 -9.66 16.88 47.54
N ILE A 15 -10.45 17.56 46.70
CA ILE A 15 -10.05 18.80 46.02
C ILE A 15 -10.26 19.96 46.98
N ARG A 16 -9.19 20.61 47.41
CA ARG A 16 -9.17 21.84 48.18
C ARG A 16 -9.49 23.05 47.28
N ALA A 17 -10.63 23.69 47.54
CA ALA A 17 -10.99 24.95 46.85
C ALA A 17 -10.10 26.10 47.37
N ILE A 18 -9.35 26.71 46.44
CA ILE A 18 -8.59 27.94 46.73
C ILE A 18 -9.44 29.13 46.28
N HIS A 19 -9.96 29.88 47.25
CA HIS A 19 -10.63 31.15 47.00
C HIS A 19 -9.58 32.26 46.75
N GLY A 20 -9.36 32.59 45.48
CA GLY A 20 -8.55 33.73 45.09
C GLY A 20 -9.40 35.02 45.04
N ARG A 21 -8.97 36.02 45.77
CA ARG A 21 -9.58 37.35 45.83
C ARG A 21 -9.45 38.06 44.49
N LEU A 22 -10.58 38.57 43.96
CA LEU A 22 -10.63 39.46 42.82
C LEU A 22 -10.08 40.84 43.20
N ALA A 23 -8.92 41.20 42.70
CA ALA A 23 -8.41 42.60 42.74
C ALA A 23 -9.03 43.37 41.56
N ARG A 24 -9.77 44.46 41.91
CA ARG A 24 -10.31 45.41 40.94
C ARG A 24 -9.18 46.23 40.36
N VAL A 25 -8.91 46.07 39.04
CA VAL A 25 -8.03 46.97 38.29
C VAL A 25 -8.89 47.99 37.54
N ARG A 26 -8.59 49.28 37.82
CA ARG A 26 -9.21 50.46 37.18
C ARG A 26 -8.79 50.56 35.70
N PRO A 27 -9.69 50.98 34.80
CA PRO A 27 -9.32 51.24 33.41
C PRO A 27 -8.56 52.55 33.30
N ARG A 28 -7.36 52.54 32.71
CA ARG A 28 -6.70 53.73 32.18
C ARG A 28 -6.70 53.64 30.64
N ALA A 29 -7.14 54.71 30.10
CA ALA A 29 -7.43 54.94 28.68
C ALA A 29 -6.17 55.01 27.80
N LEU A 30 -6.43 54.81 26.52
CA LEU A 30 -5.72 55.20 25.32
C LEU A 30 -4.36 54.55 25.03
N GLY A 31 -4.39 53.75 23.99
CA GLY A 31 -3.25 53.35 23.16
C GLY A 31 -3.80 52.63 21.95
N ALA A 32 -4.08 53.37 20.86
CA ALA A 32 -4.42 52.82 19.57
C ALA A 32 -3.18 52.06 19.01
N ALA A 33 -3.14 50.74 19.21
CA ALA A 33 -2.16 49.89 18.55
C ALA A 33 -2.74 49.44 17.21
N LEU A 34 -2.16 49.95 16.13
CA LEU A 34 -2.38 49.44 14.76
C LEU A 34 -1.98 48.00 14.72
N LEU A 35 -2.96 47.09 14.67
CA LEU A 35 -2.75 45.69 14.35
C LEU A 35 -2.50 45.54 12.84
N VAL A 36 -1.23 45.57 12.43
CA VAL A 36 -0.83 45.14 11.09
C VAL A 36 -1.01 43.66 11.05
N GLY A 37 -2.15 43.19 10.52
CA GLY A 37 -2.41 41.81 10.23
C GLY A 37 -1.49 41.34 9.11
N VAL A 38 -0.41 40.63 9.46
CA VAL A 38 0.36 39.83 8.50
C VAL A 38 -0.52 38.65 8.11
N LEU A 39 -1.24 38.79 7.00
CA LEU A 39 -1.84 37.65 6.29
C LEU A 39 -0.69 36.78 5.79
N ALA A 40 -0.30 35.78 6.59
CA ALA A 40 0.49 34.66 6.11
C ALA A 40 -0.37 33.93 5.08
N ALA A 41 -0.24 34.29 3.80
CA ALA A 41 -0.76 33.47 2.70
C ALA A 41 -0.02 32.13 2.76
N CYS A 42 -0.69 31.10 3.32
CA CYS A 42 -0.28 29.73 3.10
C CYS A 42 -0.36 29.50 1.60
N ASN A 43 0.76 29.65 0.91
CA ASN A 43 0.93 29.19 -0.45
C ASN A 43 0.87 27.67 -0.37
N ALA A 44 -0.33 27.09 -0.51
CA ALA A 44 -0.48 25.68 -0.77
C ALA A 44 0.24 25.44 -2.11
N ALA A 45 1.45 24.90 -2.04
CA ALA A 45 2.18 24.48 -3.23
C ALA A 45 1.24 23.55 -3.99
N ALA A 46 0.93 23.91 -5.24
CA ALA A 46 0.17 23.01 -6.12
C ALA A 46 0.90 21.64 -6.14
N PRO A 47 0.19 20.52 -6.09
CA PRO A 47 0.83 19.22 -6.19
C PRO A 47 1.70 19.23 -7.43
N ALA A 48 2.99 18.87 -7.23
CA ALA A 48 3.93 18.80 -8.35
C ALA A 48 3.36 17.84 -9.40
N ALA A 49 3.23 18.31 -10.64
CA ALA A 49 2.77 17.46 -11.73
C ALA A 49 3.70 16.25 -11.83
N THR A 50 3.13 15.06 -11.82
CA THR A 50 3.91 13.82 -12.03
C THR A 50 4.59 13.93 -13.42
N PRO A 51 5.91 13.75 -13.51
CA PRO A 51 6.58 13.84 -14.80
C PRO A 51 6.01 12.80 -15.78
N PRO A 52 5.93 13.10 -17.06
CA PRO A 52 5.40 12.19 -18.06
C PRO A 52 6.20 10.89 -18.11
N ILE A 53 5.51 9.77 -18.22
CA ILE A 53 6.14 8.45 -18.30
C ILE A 53 6.63 8.21 -19.72
N THR A 54 7.94 7.94 -19.85
CA THR A 54 8.52 7.44 -21.10
C THR A 54 8.43 5.93 -21.12
N ALA A 55 7.76 5.36 -22.12
CA ALA A 55 7.61 3.91 -22.28
C ALA A 55 8.96 3.23 -22.47
N GLY A 56 9.16 2.12 -21.77
CA GLY A 56 10.35 1.29 -21.95
C GLY A 56 10.29 0.46 -23.23
N THR A 57 11.46 0.11 -23.78
CA THR A 57 11.62 -0.75 -24.95
C THR A 57 12.38 -2.02 -24.58
N ALA A 58 12.38 -3.02 -25.48
CA ALA A 58 13.16 -4.24 -25.25
C ALA A 58 14.67 -3.98 -25.10
N ALA A 59 15.21 -2.94 -25.77
CA ALA A 59 16.61 -2.56 -25.63
C ALA A 59 16.88 -1.74 -24.36
N ASN A 60 15.93 -0.87 -23.99
CA ASN A 60 16.02 0.01 -22.82
C ASN A 60 14.71 -0.11 -22.01
N PRO A 61 14.53 -1.17 -21.21
CA PRO A 61 13.34 -1.34 -20.40
C PRO A 61 13.24 -0.26 -19.34
N ARG A 62 12.03 0.22 -19.06
CA ARG A 62 11.78 1.13 -17.94
C ARG A 62 11.80 0.35 -16.63
N GLU A 63 12.50 0.87 -15.64
CA GLU A 63 12.53 0.26 -14.31
C GLU A 63 11.23 0.55 -13.55
N VAL A 64 10.66 -0.50 -12.95
CA VAL A 64 9.44 -0.42 -12.14
C VAL A 64 9.67 -1.20 -10.85
N ASN A 65 9.53 -0.53 -9.71
CA ASN A 65 9.65 -1.16 -8.40
C ASN A 65 8.28 -1.58 -7.87
N ILE A 66 8.17 -2.81 -7.39
CA ILE A 66 7.05 -3.32 -6.60
C ILE A 66 7.62 -3.81 -5.27
N ILE A 67 7.34 -3.08 -4.21
CA ILE A 67 7.84 -3.40 -2.86
C ILE A 67 6.71 -4.05 -2.08
N ALA A 68 6.85 -5.35 -1.80
CA ALA A 68 5.99 -6.07 -0.88
C ALA A 68 6.39 -5.74 0.57
N ARG A 69 5.41 -5.45 1.41
CA ARG A 69 5.54 -5.34 2.86
C ARG A 69 4.43 -6.14 3.48
N ASP A 70 4.52 -6.41 4.78
CA ASP A 70 3.52 -7.24 5.42
C ASP A 70 2.11 -6.66 5.20
N TYR A 71 1.39 -7.35 4.32
CA TYR A 71 0.03 -7.16 3.80
C TYR A 71 -0.20 -5.91 2.94
N THR A 72 0.84 -5.32 2.36
CA THR A 72 0.70 -4.17 1.44
C THR A 72 1.72 -4.20 0.31
N PHE A 73 1.40 -3.48 -0.78
CA PHE A 73 2.37 -3.16 -1.84
C PHE A 73 2.62 -1.65 -1.91
N ALA A 74 3.83 -1.29 -2.30
CA ALA A 74 4.20 0.07 -2.66
C ALA A 74 4.84 0.08 -4.06
N PRO A 75 4.44 1.01 -4.93
CA PRO A 75 3.43 2.06 -4.73
C PRO A 75 1.99 1.51 -4.62
N PRO A 76 1.03 2.31 -4.13
CA PRO A 76 -0.37 1.88 -4.01
C PRO A 76 -1.11 1.77 -5.37
N THR A 77 -0.45 2.13 -6.45
CA THR A 77 -0.88 1.96 -7.85
C THR A 77 0.36 1.82 -8.70
N VAL A 78 0.37 0.86 -9.61
CA VAL A 78 1.48 0.67 -10.55
C VAL A 78 1.08 1.22 -11.91
N ASP A 79 1.77 2.27 -12.38
CA ASP A 79 1.52 2.89 -13.67
C ASP A 79 2.34 2.23 -14.77
N LEU A 80 1.67 1.72 -15.80
CA LEU A 80 2.29 1.04 -16.93
C LEU A 80 1.75 1.59 -18.25
N VAL A 81 2.63 1.61 -19.25
CA VAL A 81 2.26 1.97 -20.62
C VAL A 81 1.96 0.69 -21.40
N PRO A 82 0.80 0.56 -22.07
CA PRO A 82 0.49 -0.64 -22.85
C PRO A 82 1.56 -0.94 -23.90
N GLY A 83 2.03 -2.18 -23.94
CA GLY A 83 3.05 -2.65 -24.87
C GLY A 83 4.49 -2.27 -24.53
N GLU A 84 4.74 -1.52 -23.46
CA GLU A 84 6.12 -1.26 -23.02
C GLU A 84 6.82 -2.51 -22.52
N THR A 85 8.14 -2.49 -22.57
CA THR A 85 8.96 -3.46 -21.84
C THR A 85 9.46 -2.82 -20.54
N VAL A 86 9.19 -3.47 -19.41
CA VAL A 86 9.67 -3.04 -18.09
C VAL A 86 10.70 -4.02 -17.53
N LEU A 87 11.59 -3.50 -16.70
CA LEU A 87 12.39 -4.28 -15.77
C LEU A 87 11.73 -4.14 -14.40
N LEU A 88 10.99 -5.17 -14.01
CA LEU A 88 10.33 -5.22 -12.71
C LEU A 88 11.35 -5.59 -11.64
N HIS A 89 11.43 -4.77 -10.60
CA HIS A 89 12.15 -5.04 -9.37
C HIS A 89 11.15 -5.40 -8.28
N VAL A 90 10.97 -6.68 -8.03
CA VAL A 90 10.12 -7.17 -6.93
C VAL A 90 10.98 -7.30 -5.69
N ILE A 91 10.68 -6.50 -4.67
CA ILE A 91 11.48 -6.38 -3.45
C ILE A 91 10.61 -6.71 -2.25
N ASN A 92 11.06 -7.62 -1.40
CA ASN A 92 10.38 -7.89 -0.14
C ASN A 92 11.04 -7.09 0.99
N GLY A 93 10.38 -6.03 1.43
CA GLY A 93 10.75 -5.22 2.59
C GLY A 93 9.98 -5.56 3.87
N GLY A 94 9.23 -6.68 3.86
CA GLY A 94 8.53 -7.24 5.02
C GLY A 94 9.32 -8.39 5.66
N VAL A 95 8.72 -9.01 6.67
CA VAL A 95 9.32 -10.15 7.39
C VAL A 95 8.77 -11.50 6.91
N GLU A 96 7.58 -11.51 6.33
CA GLU A 96 6.95 -12.71 5.78
C GLU A 96 7.37 -12.97 4.33
N ILE A 97 7.08 -14.17 3.82
CA ILE A 97 7.21 -14.47 2.40
C ILE A 97 6.04 -13.81 1.68
N HIS A 98 6.32 -13.17 0.56
CA HIS A 98 5.31 -12.57 -0.30
C HIS A 98 5.43 -13.08 -1.73
N GLU A 99 4.37 -12.89 -2.49
CA GLU A 99 4.41 -13.04 -3.93
C GLU A 99 3.78 -11.85 -4.63
N VAL A 100 4.21 -11.61 -5.85
CA VAL A 100 3.62 -10.69 -6.79
C VAL A 100 2.98 -11.52 -7.89
N VAL A 101 1.66 -11.53 -7.94
CA VAL A 101 0.88 -12.11 -9.04
C VAL A 101 0.27 -10.96 -9.84
N ILE A 102 0.63 -10.84 -11.11
CA ILE A 102 0.07 -9.82 -12.02
C ILE A 102 -0.85 -10.52 -13.01
N GLY A 103 -2.12 -10.12 -13.03
CA GLY A 103 -3.11 -10.67 -13.94
C GLY A 103 -4.50 -10.08 -13.69
N ASP A 104 -5.46 -10.50 -14.48
CA ASP A 104 -6.88 -10.17 -14.32
C ASP A 104 -7.54 -10.97 -13.19
N GLY A 105 -8.86 -10.77 -12.99
CA GLY A 105 -9.59 -11.45 -11.93
C GLY A 105 -9.51 -12.98 -12.02
N ALA A 106 -9.51 -13.55 -13.22
CA ALA A 106 -9.44 -15.00 -13.38
C ALA A 106 -8.07 -15.56 -12.95
N VAL A 107 -7.00 -14.83 -13.23
CA VAL A 107 -5.66 -15.16 -12.75
C VAL A 107 -5.59 -15.08 -11.22
N GLN A 108 -6.12 -14.01 -10.63
CA GLN A 108 -6.12 -13.83 -9.18
C GLN A 108 -6.92 -14.93 -8.47
N ASP A 109 -8.12 -15.25 -8.96
CA ASP A 109 -8.98 -16.31 -8.41
C ASP A 109 -8.30 -17.69 -8.49
N ALA A 110 -7.60 -17.98 -9.59
CA ALA A 110 -6.89 -19.24 -9.77
C ALA A 110 -5.76 -19.40 -8.75
N TRP A 111 -4.96 -18.35 -8.52
CA TRP A 111 -3.88 -18.39 -7.52
C TRP A 111 -4.42 -18.43 -6.10
N GLU A 112 -5.48 -17.68 -5.76
CA GLU A 112 -6.10 -17.75 -4.44
C GLU A 112 -6.59 -19.17 -4.13
N ALA A 113 -7.25 -19.83 -5.09
CA ALA A 113 -7.70 -21.20 -4.92
C ALA A 113 -6.55 -22.21 -4.77
N ALA A 114 -5.48 -22.02 -5.57
CA ALA A 114 -4.33 -22.92 -5.54
C ALA A 114 -3.52 -22.77 -4.24
N GLU A 115 -3.32 -21.56 -3.75
CA GLU A 115 -2.62 -21.32 -2.47
C GLU A 115 -3.47 -21.75 -1.28
N ALA A 116 -4.80 -21.53 -1.30
CA ALA A 116 -5.71 -21.99 -0.26
C ALA A 116 -5.66 -23.53 -0.08
N ALA A 117 -5.43 -24.29 -1.15
CA ALA A 117 -5.30 -25.73 -1.10
C ALA A 117 -4.05 -26.21 -0.33
N THR A 118 -3.09 -25.33 -0.04
CA THR A 118 -1.91 -25.65 0.77
C THR A 118 -2.19 -25.57 2.28
N LEU A 119 -3.29 -24.95 2.68
CA LEU A 119 -3.66 -24.81 4.09
C LEU A 119 -3.88 -26.20 4.72
N GLY A 120 -3.18 -26.46 5.81
CA GLY A 120 -3.28 -27.75 6.51
C GLY A 120 -2.53 -28.90 5.85
N ALA A 121 -1.72 -28.66 4.84
CA ALA A 121 -0.82 -29.67 4.30
C ALA A 121 0.10 -30.22 5.41
N PRO A 122 0.34 -31.54 5.46
CA PRO A 122 1.21 -32.12 6.46
C PRO A 122 2.64 -31.58 6.33
N PRO A 123 3.43 -31.55 7.42
CA PRO A 123 4.82 -31.13 7.36
C PRO A 123 5.59 -31.97 6.32
N GLY A 124 6.25 -31.31 5.39
CA GLY A 124 6.96 -31.97 4.29
C GLY A 124 7.56 -30.92 3.35
N PRO A 125 8.10 -31.34 2.19
CA PRO A 125 8.52 -30.37 1.19
C PRO A 125 7.33 -29.51 0.79
N THR A 126 7.56 -28.17 0.72
CA THR A 126 6.52 -27.19 0.34
C THR A 126 5.86 -27.64 -0.96
N PRO A 127 4.53 -27.79 -1.02
CA PRO A 127 3.85 -28.14 -2.26
C PRO A 127 4.21 -27.15 -3.36
N ILE A 128 4.51 -27.63 -4.55
CA ILE A 128 4.64 -26.75 -5.72
C ILE A 128 3.24 -26.32 -6.10
N VAL A 129 2.92 -25.05 -5.81
CA VAL A 129 1.65 -24.47 -6.20
C VAL A 129 1.71 -24.07 -7.67
N ALA A 130 0.77 -24.54 -8.45
CA ALA A 130 0.68 -24.28 -9.88
C ALA A 130 -0.78 -24.10 -10.29
N VAL A 131 -1.01 -23.29 -11.29
CA VAL A 131 -2.29 -23.10 -11.97
C VAL A 131 -2.15 -23.48 -13.43
N ALA A 132 -3.27 -23.57 -14.16
CA ALA A 132 -3.25 -23.78 -15.59
C ALA A 132 -2.46 -22.68 -16.31
N PRO A 133 -1.67 -22.98 -17.33
CA PRO A 133 -0.78 -21.99 -17.96
C PRO A 133 -1.46 -20.72 -18.44
N GLU A 134 -2.70 -20.81 -18.91
CA GLU A 134 -3.52 -19.68 -19.36
C GLU A 134 -3.96 -18.75 -18.22
N LEU A 135 -3.93 -19.26 -16.97
CA LEU A 135 -4.27 -18.53 -15.74
C LEU A 135 -3.04 -18.18 -14.91
N ALA A 136 -1.83 -18.46 -15.43
CA ALA A 136 -0.61 -18.26 -14.65
C ALA A 136 -0.28 -16.77 -14.41
N GLY A 137 -0.62 -15.90 -15.35
CA GLY A 137 -0.20 -14.50 -15.30
C GLY A 137 1.33 -14.36 -15.16
N LEU A 138 1.77 -13.33 -14.47
CA LEU A 138 3.17 -13.20 -14.04
C LEU A 138 3.23 -13.44 -12.53
N ARG A 139 4.01 -14.42 -12.07
CA ARG A 139 4.18 -14.71 -10.64
C ARG A 139 5.65 -14.66 -10.22
N VAL A 140 5.92 -13.98 -9.12
CA VAL A 140 7.25 -13.90 -8.49
C VAL A 140 7.10 -14.08 -6.99
N VAL A 141 7.76 -15.07 -6.42
CA VAL A 141 7.84 -15.27 -4.96
C VAL A 141 9.13 -14.66 -4.44
N VAL A 142 9.04 -13.89 -3.36
CA VAL A 142 10.17 -13.23 -2.70
C VAL A 142 10.17 -13.47 -1.19
N ARG A 143 11.31 -13.95 -0.66
CA ARG A 143 11.54 -14.10 0.78
C ARG A 143 11.88 -12.76 1.41
N SER A 144 11.78 -12.67 2.73
CA SER A 144 12.18 -11.48 3.49
C SER A 144 13.59 -11.00 3.07
N GLY A 145 13.71 -9.72 2.72
CA GLY A 145 14.94 -9.10 2.24
C GLY A 145 15.37 -9.49 0.83
N GLU A 146 14.62 -10.35 0.14
CA GLU A 146 14.93 -10.77 -1.23
C GLU A 146 14.47 -9.73 -2.25
N ARG A 147 15.24 -9.62 -3.34
CA ARG A 147 14.87 -8.90 -4.57
C ARG A 147 14.94 -9.86 -5.75
N ARG A 148 13.94 -9.79 -6.62
CA ARG A 148 13.90 -10.48 -7.91
C ARG A 148 13.71 -9.47 -9.02
N ASP A 149 14.56 -9.55 -10.04
CA ASP A 149 14.49 -8.68 -11.21
C ASP A 149 14.03 -9.50 -12.42
N MET A 150 13.07 -8.97 -13.16
CA MET A 150 12.56 -9.64 -14.36
C MET A 150 12.10 -8.68 -15.42
N ARG A 151 12.35 -9.03 -16.67
CA ARG A 151 11.80 -8.32 -17.82
C ARG A 151 10.38 -8.80 -18.08
N TRP A 152 9.51 -7.86 -18.35
CA TRP A 152 8.13 -8.16 -18.71
C TRP A 152 7.63 -7.18 -19.76
N THR A 153 6.92 -7.72 -20.78
CA THR A 153 6.22 -6.88 -21.75
C THR A 153 4.78 -6.74 -21.34
N VAL A 154 4.39 -5.49 -21.11
CA VAL A 154 3.03 -5.12 -20.68
C VAL A 154 2.04 -5.46 -21.79
N PRO A 155 0.88 -6.08 -21.48
CA PRO A 155 -0.14 -6.36 -22.48
C PRO A 155 -0.58 -5.10 -23.23
N GLN A 156 -0.85 -5.25 -24.53
CA GLN A 156 -1.47 -4.22 -25.35
C GLN A 156 -2.99 -4.41 -25.40
N ALA A 157 -3.72 -3.35 -25.73
CA ALA A 157 -5.13 -3.52 -26.09
C ALA A 157 -5.22 -4.42 -27.35
N PRO A 158 -6.20 -5.34 -27.41
CA PRO A 158 -6.34 -6.28 -28.52
C PRO A 158 -6.51 -5.60 -29.89
N THR A 159 -7.06 -4.39 -29.90
CA THR A 159 -7.23 -3.55 -31.09
C THR A 159 -6.99 -2.08 -30.75
N PRO A 160 -6.58 -1.24 -31.71
CA PRO A 160 -6.49 0.20 -31.49
C PRO A 160 -7.82 0.76 -30.96
N GLY A 161 -7.80 1.44 -29.80
CA GLY A 161 -8.99 1.94 -29.13
C GLY A 161 -9.82 0.88 -28.38
N GLY A 162 -9.37 -0.37 -28.31
CA GLY A 162 -9.98 -1.44 -27.52
C GLY A 162 -9.76 -1.25 -26.00
N THR A 163 -10.60 -1.91 -25.23
CA THR A 163 -10.51 -1.87 -23.75
C THR A 163 -9.33 -2.72 -23.30
N LEU A 164 -8.48 -2.14 -22.47
CA LEU A 164 -7.44 -2.87 -21.75
C LEU A 164 -8.07 -3.72 -20.64
N PRO A 165 -7.52 -4.91 -20.37
CA PRO A 165 -8.00 -5.71 -19.24
C PRO A 165 -7.74 -4.97 -17.91
N THR A 166 -8.63 -5.13 -16.96
CA THR A 166 -8.37 -4.73 -15.58
C THR A 166 -7.43 -5.74 -14.98
N ILE A 167 -6.21 -5.33 -14.69
CA ILE A 167 -5.21 -6.19 -14.04
C ILE A 167 -4.74 -5.58 -12.73
N VAL A 168 -4.38 -6.42 -11.80
CA VAL A 168 -3.90 -6.03 -10.47
C VAL A 168 -2.61 -6.77 -10.13
N VAL A 169 -1.94 -6.27 -9.10
CA VAL A 169 -0.87 -6.98 -8.38
C VAL A 169 -1.46 -7.54 -7.11
N GLY A 170 -1.43 -8.84 -6.93
CA GLY A 170 -1.96 -9.52 -5.74
C GLY A 170 -0.92 -10.41 -5.05
N CYS A 171 -1.15 -10.72 -3.77
CA CYS A 171 -0.42 -11.72 -3.01
C CYS A 171 -1.40 -12.77 -2.50
N HIS A 172 -1.24 -14.03 -2.89
CA HIS A 172 -2.13 -15.14 -2.54
C HIS A 172 -1.54 -16.09 -1.50
N ILE A 173 -0.37 -15.77 -0.94
CA ILE A 173 0.10 -16.45 0.27
C ILE A 173 -1.06 -16.48 1.27
N PRO A 174 -1.40 -17.65 1.86
CA PRO A 174 -2.64 -17.82 2.62
C PRO A 174 -2.90 -16.71 3.64
N GLY A 175 -4.03 -16.03 3.48
CA GLY A 175 -4.47 -14.93 4.34
C GLY A 175 -3.98 -13.53 3.94
N HIS A 176 -3.05 -13.38 2.98
CA HIS A 176 -2.56 -12.07 2.56
C HIS A 176 -3.58 -11.33 1.69
N TRP A 177 -4.19 -12.01 0.73
CA TRP A 177 -5.28 -11.46 -0.09
C TRP A 177 -6.45 -10.98 0.77
N ALA A 178 -6.89 -11.79 1.71
CA ALA A 178 -7.98 -11.44 2.61
C ALA A 178 -7.70 -10.21 3.50
N ARG A 179 -6.41 -9.87 3.70
CA ARG A 179 -5.98 -8.65 4.40
C ARG A 179 -5.84 -7.44 3.47
N GLY A 180 -6.22 -7.58 2.19
CA GLY A 180 -6.18 -6.51 1.21
C GLY A 180 -4.81 -6.31 0.54
N MET A 181 -3.95 -7.33 0.50
CA MET A 181 -2.65 -7.23 -0.17
C MET A 181 -2.82 -7.29 -1.69
N VAL A 182 -3.36 -6.21 -2.23
CA VAL A 182 -3.64 -6.01 -3.65
C VAL A 182 -3.52 -4.53 -4.01
N VAL A 183 -2.97 -4.23 -5.20
CA VAL A 183 -2.95 -2.87 -5.75
C VAL A 183 -3.30 -2.90 -7.23
N PRO A 184 -4.00 -1.86 -7.75
CA PRO A 184 -4.34 -1.77 -9.15
C PRO A 184 -3.11 -1.46 -10.02
N ILE A 185 -3.13 -1.99 -11.25
CA ILE A 185 -2.32 -1.49 -12.34
C ILE A 185 -3.16 -0.48 -13.11
N ARG A 186 -2.61 0.72 -13.29
CA ARG A 186 -3.22 1.76 -14.09
C ARG A 186 -2.46 1.87 -15.41
N PHE A 187 -3.19 1.70 -16.51
CA PHE A 187 -2.62 1.95 -17.82
C PHE A 187 -2.63 3.44 -18.13
N VAL A 188 -1.48 3.97 -18.50
CA VAL A 188 -1.28 5.39 -18.82
C VAL A 188 -0.77 5.54 -20.24
N LEU A 189 -1.06 6.69 -20.87
CA LEU A 189 -0.50 7.00 -22.18
C LEU A 189 0.93 7.54 -22.02
N PRO A 190 1.82 7.30 -22.99
CA PRO A 190 3.15 7.90 -23.00
C PRO A 190 3.02 9.43 -23.03
N GLY A 191 3.75 10.13 -22.14
CA GLY A 191 3.75 11.59 -22.10
C GLY A 191 2.50 12.22 -21.48
N GLY A 192 1.61 11.43 -20.82
CA GLY A 192 0.42 11.88 -20.12
C GLY A 192 0.67 12.16 -18.62
#